data_3edd9b02ddaaf7932446d2c67f1cdc0a
#
_entry.id   3edd9b02ddaaf7932446d2c67f1cdc0a
#
_cell.length_a   1.000
_cell.length_b   1.000
_cell.length_c   1.000
_cell.angle_alpha   90.00
_cell.angle_beta   90.00
_cell.angle_gamma   90.00
#
_symmetry.space_group_name_H-M   'P 1'
#
loop_
_entity.id
_entity.type
_entity.pdbx_description
1 polymer ?
#
loop_
_entity_poly.entity_id
_entity_poly.type
_entity_poly.pdbx_seq_one_letter_code
_entity_poly.pdbx_strand_id
1 'polypeptide(L)'
;MRNMKIITCLLTITSLVFTACGRGSNDIEKAKSVATTEHLKRYTEAISHDSCQGRKPFSEGAERAVNYIARQMKEVGLKPIDGDSYFQQVNIISSRTRCPDPMVLKTPKGKIPLDWLEGYTAFSARIEPEIDIDNAELVFAGYGIVAPEYGKNDFEGIENPRDKVAVVIVNDPGLGSDNTDYFNGDIMTYYGRWMYKFEEGARQGLKGVLIIHEDRGAGYPWSVVRASAQSKMYVDSDSDAYHCPLNGWIQFNAAKQLLADNGYDIDQLIEQSKSPDFKPISLK
;
A
#
# COMPACT_ATOMS: atom_id res chain seq x y z
N MET A 1 -14.99 40.56 56.52
CA MET A 1 -15.16 41.12 55.16
C MET A 1 -14.15 40.57 54.13
N ARG A 2 -12.87 40.31 54.49
CA ARG A 2 -11.85 39.80 53.56
C ARG A 2 -12.08 38.35 53.07
N ASN A 3 -12.58 37.47 53.96
CA ASN A 3 -12.87 36.08 53.66
C ASN A 3 -14.14 35.89 52.81
N MET A 4 -15.10 36.79 52.89
CA MET A 4 -16.33 36.76 52.09
C MET A 4 -16.08 37.14 50.64
N LYS A 5 -15.11 38.03 50.33
CA LYS A 5 -14.72 38.37 48.96
C LYS A 5 -13.97 37.24 48.25
N ILE A 6 -13.18 36.44 48.99
CA ILE A 6 -12.46 35.28 48.45
C ILE A 6 -13.43 34.15 48.11
N ILE A 7 -14.44 33.90 48.92
CA ILE A 7 -15.47 32.87 48.67
C ILE A 7 -16.32 33.27 47.45
N THR A 8 -16.67 34.56 47.31
CA THR A 8 -17.45 35.03 46.12
C THR A 8 -16.64 34.89 44.84
N CYS A 9 -15.32 35.16 44.88
CA CYS A 9 -14.44 35.03 43.73
C CYS A 9 -14.23 33.53 43.33
N LEU A 10 -14.10 32.63 44.29
CA LEU A 10 -14.01 31.18 44.02
C LEU A 10 -15.33 30.62 43.43
N LEU A 11 -16.49 31.05 43.93
CA LEU A 11 -17.79 30.63 43.39
C LEU A 11 -18.04 31.13 41.96
N THR A 12 -17.56 32.32 41.59
CA THR A 12 -17.67 32.84 40.22
C THR A 12 -16.73 32.13 39.25
N ILE A 13 -15.52 31.75 39.67
CA ILE A 13 -14.57 30.99 38.83
C ILE A 13 -15.08 29.56 38.61
N THR A 14 -15.66 28.91 39.62
CA THR A 14 -16.24 27.55 39.48
C THR A 14 -17.47 27.56 38.56
N SER A 15 -18.30 28.60 38.55
CA SER A 15 -19.44 28.72 37.64
C SER A 15 -19.01 28.92 36.17
N LEU A 16 -17.91 29.60 35.93
CA LEU A 16 -17.36 29.81 34.58
C LEU A 16 -16.77 28.53 33.97
N VAL A 17 -16.22 27.63 34.79
CA VAL A 17 -15.64 26.37 34.31
C VAL A 17 -16.76 25.37 33.90
N PHE A 18 -17.92 25.36 34.57
CA PHE A 18 -19.03 24.49 34.23
C PHE A 18 -19.77 24.89 32.95
N THR A 19 -19.74 26.16 32.54
CA THR A 19 -20.36 26.61 31.28
C THR A 19 -19.52 26.33 30.04
N ALA A 20 -18.24 26.03 30.16
CA ALA A 20 -17.38 25.71 29.05
C ALA A 20 -17.51 24.25 28.54
N CYS A 21 -17.91 23.29 29.39
CA CYS A 21 -18.09 21.89 29.00
C CYS A 21 -19.42 21.58 28.31
N GLY A 22 -20.43 22.45 28.40
CA GLY A 22 -21.76 22.23 27.79
C GLY A 22 -21.87 22.58 26.31
N ARG A 23 -20.93 23.37 25.78
CA ARG A 23 -21.00 23.82 24.38
C ARG A 23 -20.61 22.73 23.37
N GLY A 24 -19.61 21.90 23.69
CA GLY A 24 -19.12 20.87 22.77
C GLY A 24 -20.10 19.73 22.50
N SER A 25 -20.95 19.35 23.46
CA SER A 25 -21.92 18.25 23.26
C SER A 25 -23.10 18.68 22.36
N ASN A 26 -23.56 19.92 22.51
CA ASN A 26 -24.64 20.46 21.69
C ASN A 26 -24.24 20.63 20.20
N ASP A 27 -22.98 20.98 19.95
CA ASP A 27 -22.50 21.17 18.59
C ASP A 27 -22.31 19.82 17.88
N ILE A 28 -21.89 18.77 18.60
CA ILE A 28 -21.80 17.41 18.07
C ILE A 28 -23.18 16.85 17.74
N GLU A 29 -24.15 16.97 18.62
CA GLU A 29 -25.52 16.50 18.37
C GLU A 29 -26.19 17.28 17.23
N LYS A 30 -25.96 18.58 17.13
CA LYS A 30 -26.41 19.38 16.01
C LYS A 30 -25.73 18.96 14.69
N ALA A 31 -24.44 18.66 14.70
CA ALA A 31 -23.74 18.13 13.53
C ALA A 31 -24.27 16.76 13.10
N LYS A 32 -24.54 15.86 14.04
CA LYS A 32 -25.15 14.56 13.77
C LYS A 32 -26.55 14.68 13.16
N SER A 33 -27.34 15.65 13.60
CA SER A 33 -28.72 15.83 13.12
C SER A 33 -28.83 16.23 11.64
N VAL A 34 -27.77 16.77 11.03
CA VAL A 34 -27.72 17.10 9.60
C VAL A 34 -27.19 15.97 8.72
N ALA A 35 -26.56 14.94 9.31
CA ALA A 35 -26.10 13.76 8.60
C ALA A 35 -27.24 12.74 8.48
N THR A 36 -28.22 13.03 7.62
CA THR A 36 -29.40 12.19 7.42
C THR A 36 -29.17 11.12 6.36
N THR A 37 -29.93 10.03 6.43
CA THR A 37 -29.96 8.98 5.40
C THR A 37 -30.29 9.55 4.01
N GLU A 38 -31.18 10.54 3.95
CA GLU A 38 -31.57 11.20 2.71
C GLU A 38 -30.39 11.95 2.09
N HIS A 39 -29.62 12.71 2.87
CA HIS A 39 -28.41 13.37 2.38
C HIS A 39 -27.37 12.38 1.88
N LEU A 40 -27.11 11.31 2.65
CA LEU A 40 -26.16 10.26 2.24
C LEU A 40 -26.60 9.59 0.94
N LYS A 41 -27.91 9.25 0.83
CA LYS A 41 -28.47 8.66 -0.39
C LYS A 41 -28.28 9.59 -1.58
N ARG A 42 -28.67 10.86 -1.47
CA ARG A 42 -28.55 11.86 -2.54
C ARG A 42 -27.12 12.03 -3.03
N TYR A 43 -26.16 12.15 -2.11
CA TYR A 43 -24.75 12.30 -2.47
C TYR A 43 -24.18 11.04 -3.13
N THR A 44 -24.53 9.87 -2.58
CA THR A 44 -24.09 8.59 -3.15
C THR A 44 -24.67 8.38 -4.54
N GLU A 45 -25.98 8.60 -4.74
CA GLU A 45 -26.63 8.49 -6.05
C GLU A 45 -25.98 9.42 -7.08
N ALA A 46 -25.67 10.66 -6.70
CA ALA A 46 -25.08 11.63 -7.62
C ALA A 46 -23.68 11.22 -8.08
N ILE A 47 -22.81 10.78 -7.17
CA ILE A 47 -21.42 10.40 -7.53
C ILE A 47 -21.31 9.00 -8.12
N SER A 48 -22.30 8.11 -7.88
CA SER A 48 -22.33 6.75 -8.45
C SER A 48 -23.14 6.68 -9.76
N HIS A 49 -23.77 7.76 -10.19
CA HIS A 49 -24.56 7.81 -11.40
C HIS A 49 -23.70 7.47 -12.64
N ASP A 50 -24.30 6.81 -13.63
CA ASP A 50 -23.62 6.34 -14.85
C ASP A 50 -22.90 7.47 -15.60
N SER A 51 -23.40 8.70 -15.53
CA SER A 51 -22.74 9.87 -16.10
C SER A 51 -21.35 10.15 -15.52
N CYS A 52 -21.06 9.65 -14.32
CA CYS A 52 -19.74 9.76 -13.70
C CYS A 52 -18.75 8.68 -14.19
N GLN A 53 -19.18 7.69 -15.01
CA GLN A 53 -18.33 6.73 -15.70
C GLN A 53 -17.30 6.05 -14.77
N GLY A 54 -17.68 5.75 -13.52
CA GLY A 54 -16.77 5.18 -12.51
C GLY A 54 -15.70 6.14 -11.98
N ARG A 55 -15.74 7.43 -12.35
CA ARG A 55 -14.84 8.51 -11.85
C ARG A 55 -13.34 8.22 -12.08
N LYS A 56 -13.03 7.49 -13.15
CA LYS A 56 -11.64 7.19 -13.48
C LYS A 56 -10.88 8.50 -13.76
N PRO A 57 -9.69 8.73 -13.18
CA PRO A 57 -8.85 9.87 -13.51
C PRO A 57 -8.68 10.02 -15.04
N PHE A 58 -8.54 11.24 -15.52
CA PHE A 58 -8.47 11.63 -16.94
C PHE A 58 -9.75 11.38 -17.74
N SER A 59 -10.90 11.23 -17.09
CA SER A 59 -12.19 11.07 -17.76
C SER A 59 -13.14 12.22 -17.45
N GLU A 60 -14.05 12.52 -18.37
CA GLU A 60 -15.14 13.48 -18.13
C GLU A 60 -15.99 13.08 -16.92
N GLY A 61 -16.13 11.79 -16.65
CA GLY A 61 -16.87 11.30 -15.48
C GLY A 61 -16.21 11.70 -14.16
N ALA A 62 -14.87 11.72 -14.11
CA ALA A 62 -14.14 12.24 -12.96
C ALA A 62 -14.39 13.74 -12.80
N GLU A 63 -14.29 14.51 -13.87
CA GLU A 63 -14.55 15.96 -13.84
C GLU A 63 -15.97 16.30 -13.37
N ARG A 64 -16.98 15.56 -13.83
CA ARG A 64 -18.37 15.73 -13.36
C ARG A 64 -18.49 15.48 -11.87
N ALA A 65 -17.86 14.42 -11.37
CA ALA A 65 -17.90 14.06 -9.96
C ALA A 65 -17.21 15.11 -9.08
N VAL A 66 -16.01 15.57 -9.41
CA VAL A 66 -15.29 16.56 -8.60
C VAL A 66 -15.99 17.92 -8.64
N ASN A 67 -16.54 18.33 -9.78
CA ASN A 67 -17.32 19.55 -9.90
C ASN A 67 -18.62 19.47 -9.09
N TYR A 68 -19.28 18.32 -9.04
CA TYR A 68 -20.42 18.11 -8.16
C TYR A 68 -20.04 18.27 -6.69
N ILE A 69 -18.95 17.63 -6.26
CA ILE A 69 -18.46 17.71 -4.87
C ILE A 69 -18.13 19.16 -4.50
N ALA A 70 -17.42 19.89 -5.37
CA ALA A 70 -17.08 21.29 -5.12
C ALA A 70 -18.32 22.19 -4.96
N ARG A 71 -19.37 21.97 -5.77
CA ARG A 71 -20.65 22.68 -5.60
C ARG A 71 -21.29 22.35 -4.26
N GLN A 72 -21.33 21.07 -3.87
CA GLN A 72 -21.92 20.68 -2.59
C GLN A 72 -21.14 21.25 -1.40
N MET A 73 -19.80 21.29 -1.45
CA MET A 73 -18.97 21.93 -0.44
C MET A 73 -19.32 23.43 -0.28
N LYS A 74 -19.50 24.13 -1.40
CA LYS A 74 -19.91 25.53 -1.41
C LYS A 74 -21.32 25.73 -0.84
N GLU A 75 -22.28 24.88 -1.24
CA GLU A 75 -23.67 24.95 -0.81
C GLU A 75 -23.82 24.75 0.72
N VAL A 76 -23.03 23.87 1.33
CA VAL A 76 -23.00 23.67 2.78
C VAL A 76 -22.17 24.71 3.53
N GLY A 77 -21.57 25.68 2.84
CA GLY A 77 -20.86 26.80 3.43
C GLY A 77 -19.42 26.48 3.83
N LEU A 78 -18.83 25.40 3.34
CA LEU A 78 -17.39 25.14 3.52
C LEU A 78 -16.61 26.22 2.76
N LYS A 79 -15.49 26.64 3.34
CA LYS A 79 -14.57 27.56 2.70
C LYS A 79 -13.45 26.77 2.01
N PRO A 80 -12.99 27.18 0.83
CA PRO A 80 -11.81 26.59 0.20
C PRO A 80 -10.57 26.80 1.09
N ILE A 81 -9.62 25.89 1.01
CA ILE A 81 -8.37 25.94 1.81
C ILE A 81 -7.29 26.69 1.04
N ASP A 82 -7.29 26.58 -0.29
CA ASP A 82 -6.30 27.19 -1.18
C ASP A 82 -6.92 28.34 -1.97
N GLY A 83 -6.77 29.56 -1.49
CA GLY A 83 -7.36 30.75 -2.09
C GLY A 83 -8.87 30.64 -2.24
N ASP A 84 -9.36 30.76 -3.47
CA ASP A 84 -10.80 30.62 -3.81
C ASP A 84 -11.13 29.24 -4.42
N SER A 85 -10.18 28.31 -4.46
CA SER A 85 -10.31 27.01 -5.09
C SER A 85 -10.71 25.91 -4.12
N TYR A 86 -11.70 25.08 -4.50
CA TYR A 86 -12.02 23.82 -3.85
C TYR A 86 -11.19 22.65 -4.42
N PHE A 87 -10.28 22.92 -5.35
CA PHE A 87 -9.47 21.89 -6.02
C PHE A 87 -8.01 22.06 -5.67
N GLN A 88 -7.36 20.97 -5.36
CA GLN A 88 -5.92 20.84 -5.34
C GLN A 88 -5.46 20.20 -6.64
N GLN A 89 -4.52 20.83 -7.34
CA GLN A 89 -3.91 20.23 -8.53
C GLN A 89 -2.94 19.14 -8.12
N VAL A 90 -3.09 17.96 -8.74
CA VAL A 90 -2.19 16.82 -8.55
C VAL A 90 -1.80 16.30 -9.92
N ASN A 91 -0.52 16.36 -10.24
CA ASN A 91 0.01 15.78 -11.46
C ASN A 91 0.02 14.25 -11.33
N ILE A 92 -0.62 13.57 -12.27
CA ILE A 92 -0.68 12.11 -12.28
C ILE A 92 -0.10 11.60 -13.60
N ILE A 93 0.74 10.58 -13.50
CA ILE A 93 1.30 9.86 -14.65
C ILE A 93 0.57 8.53 -14.78
N SER A 94 0.04 8.27 -15.97
CA SER A 94 -0.51 6.96 -16.32
C SER A 94 0.51 6.20 -17.15
N SER A 95 0.93 5.03 -16.68
CA SER A 95 1.82 4.14 -17.40
C SER A 95 1.11 2.87 -17.82
N ARG A 96 1.52 2.30 -18.96
CA ARG A 96 1.07 0.99 -19.43
C ARG A 96 2.29 0.11 -19.68
N THR A 97 2.38 -0.98 -18.94
CA THR A 97 3.46 -1.95 -19.10
C THR A 97 3.12 -2.99 -20.17
N ARG A 98 4.13 -3.37 -20.93
CA ARG A 98 4.13 -4.52 -21.85
C ARG A 98 5.43 -5.29 -21.65
N CYS A 99 5.34 -6.60 -21.56
CA CYS A 99 6.48 -7.51 -21.55
C CYS A 99 6.31 -8.46 -22.73
N PRO A 100 6.99 -8.19 -23.86
CA PRO A 100 6.79 -8.97 -25.10
C PRO A 100 7.36 -10.38 -24.98
N ASP A 101 8.42 -10.55 -24.20
CA ASP A 101 9.12 -11.82 -24.03
C ASP A 101 8.83 -12.44 -22.66
N PRO A 102 8.91 -13.79 -22.54
CA PRO A 102 8.82 -14.46 -21.26
C PRO A 102 9.95 -14.02 -20.31
N MET A 103 9.62 -13.86 -19.00
CA MET A 103 10.66 -13.79 -18.00
C MET A 103 11.28 -15.16 -17.82
N VAL A 104 12.61 -15.23 -17.81
CA VAL A 104 13.33 -16.49 -17.65
C VAL A 104 14.10 -16.49 -16.33
N LEU A 105 13.67 -17.35 -15.38
CA LEU A 105 14.44 -17.61 -14.17
C LEU A 105 15.47 -18.70 -14.49
N LYS A 106 16.75 -18.40 -14.27
CA LYS A 106 17.84 -19.35 -14.40
C LYS A 106 18.05 -20.07 -13.07
N THR A 107 18.23 -21.38 -13.09
CA THR A 107 18.43 -22.20 -11.88
C THR A 107 19.56 -23.23 -12.11
N PRO A 108 20.10 -23.85 -11.06
CA PRO A 108 21.07 -24.92 -11.21
C PRO A 108 20.58 -26.13 -12.02
N LYS A 109 19.27 -26.32 -12.13
CA LYS A 109 18.65 -27.45 -12.86
C LYS A 109 18.16 -27.06 -14.26
N GLY A 110 18.19 -25.77 -14.62
CA GLY A 110 17.75 -25.34 -15.93
C GLY A 110 17.15 -23.94 -15.96
N LYS A 111 16.17 -23.74 -16.84
CA LYS A 111 15.48 -22.48 -17.05
C LYS A 111 13.99 -22.66 -16.80
N ILE A 112 13.37 -21.72 -16.10
CA ILE A 112 11.93 -21.66 -15.87
C ILE A 112 11.41 -20.45 -16.65
N PRO A 113 10.81 -20.64 -17.83
CA PRO A 113 10.16 -19.57 -18.56
C PRO A 113 8.80 -19.26 -17.94
N LEU A 114 8.51 -17.97 -17.77
CA LEU A 114 7.24 -17.47 -17.23
C LEU A 114 6.59 -16.55 -18.25
N ASP A 115 5.39 -16.87 -18.68
CA ASP A 115 4.64 -16.07 -19.62
C ASP A 115 4.04 -14.83 -18.92
N TRP A 116 4.06 -13.72 -19.65
CA TRP A 116 3.47 -12.46 -19.19
C TRP A 116 1.99 -12.62 -18.84
N LEU A 117 1.58 -12.14 -17.66
CA LEU A 117 0.25 -12.21 -17.06
C LEU A 117 -0.18 -13.62 -16.60
N GLU A 118 0.41 -14.69 -17.11
CA GLU A 118 0.07 -16.06 -16.69
C GLU A 118 1.02 -16.54 -15.58
N GLY A 119 2.33 -16.44 -15.77
CA GLY A 119 3.33 -16.86 -14.80
C GLY A 119 3.88 -15.74 -13.93
N TYR A 120 3.89 -14.53 -14.47
CA TYR A 120 4.38 -13.35 -13.77
C TYR A 120 3.64 -12.08 -14.19
N THR A 121 3.80 -11.04 -13.37
CA THR A 121 3.49 -9.66 -13.74
C THR A 121 4.68 -8.77 -13.41
N ALA A 122 4.83 -7.68 -14.15
CA ALA A 122 5.87 -6.68 -13.89
C ALA A 122 5.35 -5.28 -14.16
N PHE A 123 5.89 -4.31 -13.45
CA PHE A 123 5.71 -2.89 -13.71
C PHE A 123 6.86 -2.11 -13.11
N SER A 124 6.99 -0.85 -13.48
CA SER A 124 7.94 0.07 -12.87
C SER A 124 7.26 1.36 -12.44
N ALA A 125 7.74 1.95 -11.34
CA ALA A 125 7.40 3.31 -10.95
C ALA A 125 8.32 4.36 -11.60
N ARG A 126 9.33 3.92 -12.36
CA ARG A 126 10.19 4.81 -13.14
C ARG A 126 9.45 5.29 -14.39
N ILE A 127 9.69 6.54 -14.74
CA ILE A 127 9.15 7.15 -15.96
C ILE A 127 10.20 6.97 -17.06
N GLU A 128 10.38 5.72 -17.47
CA GLU A 128 11.32 5.32 -18.52
C GLU A 128 10.55 4.59 -19.62
N PRO A 129 10.83 4.84 -20.90
CA PRO A 129 10.11 4.20 -22.02
C PRO A 129 10.41 2.71 -22.12
N GLU A 130 11.57 2.28 -21.69
CA GLU A 130 12.04 0.90 -21.73
C GLU A 130 12.92 0.60 -20.52
N ILE A 131 12.73 -0.58 -19.96
CA ILE A 131 13.55 -1.09 -18.86
C ILE A 131 13.97 -2.50 -19.19
N ASP A 132 15.27 -2.69 -19.32
CA ASP A 132 15.88 -4.00 -19.56
C ASP A 132 16.53 -4.52 -18.27
N ILE A 133 16.25 -5.79 -17.94
CA ILE A 133 16.82 -6.48 -16.78
C ILE A 133 17.39 -7.81 -17.25
N ASP A 134 18.66 -7.80 -17.52
CA ASP A 134 19.39 -9.02 -17.87
C ASP A 134 20.27 -9.48 -16.69
N ASN A 135 20.29 -10.79 -16.49
CA ASN A 135 21.15 -11.50 -15.53
C ASN A 135 21.19 -10.92 -14.11
N ALA A 136 20.05 -10.45 -13.60
CA ALA A 136 19.96 -10.04 -12.21
C ALA A 136 20.09 -11.25 -11.27
N GLU A 137 20.85 -11.10 -10.20
CA GLU A 137 20.94 -12.13 -9.17
C GLU A 137 19.65 -12.19 -8.37
N LEU A 138 19.18 -13.38 -8.03
CA LEU A 138 18.00 -13.58 -7.20
C LEU A 138 18.40 -13.83 -5.75
N VAL A 139 17.66 -13.22 -4.83
CA VAL A 139 17.79 -13.44 -3.40
C VAL A 139 16.41 -13.69 -2.79
N PHE A 140 16.22 -14.81 -2.11
CA PHE A 140 15.02 -15.03 -1.33
C PHE A 140 15.16 -14.29 0.00
N ALA A 141 14.31 -13.29 0.21
CA ALA A 141 14.37 -12.40 1.38
C ALA A 141 13.10 -12.54 2.26
N GLY A 142 12.69 -13.77 2.55
CA GLY A 142 11.59 -14.05 3.45
C GLY A 142 10.32 -13.24 3.12
N TYR A 143 9.79 -12.53 4.09
CA TYR A 143 8.66 -11.63 3.87
C TYR A 143 9.05 -10.25 3.31
N GLY A 144 10.34 -9.95 3.16
CA GLY A 144 10.82 -8.65 2.65
C GLY A 144 10.48 -7.50 3.60
N ILE A 145 10.74 -7.66 4.88
CA ILE A 145 10.33 -6.75 5.94
C ILE A 145 11.54 -6.23 6.71
N VAL A 146 11.53 -4.92 7.02
CA VAL A 146 12.38 -4.29 8.04
C VAL A 146 11.47 -3.69 9.11
N ALA A 147 11.38 -4.35 10.26
CA ALA A 147 10.52 -3.98 11.38
C ALA A 147 11.32 -4.07 12.69
N PRO A 148 12.05 -3.00 13.04
CA PRO A 148 12.92 -3.01 14.23
C PRO A 148 12.19 -3.31 15.53
N GLU A 149 10.92 -2.90 15.65
CA GLU A 149 10.07 -3.16 16.82
C GLU A 149 9.78 -4.65 17.05
N TYR A 150 9.89 -5.46 16.00
CA TYR A 150 9.81 -6.92 16.07
C TYR A 150 11.17 -7.60 15.95
N GLY A 151 12.27 -6.82 15.93
CA GLY A 151 13.63 -7.33 15.75
C GLY A 151 13.89 -7.96 14.39
N LYS A 152 13.08 -7.64 13.36
CA LYS A 152 13.12 -8.30 12.05
C LYS A 152 13.74 -7.41 10.97
N ASN A 153 14.70 -8.02 10.25
CA ASN A 153 15.31 -7.44 9.05
C ASN A 153 15.62 -8.55 8.03
N ASP A 154 14.72 -8.72 7.06
CA ASP A 154 14.84 -9.73 6.01
C ASP A 154 15.89 -9.40 4.93
N PHE A 155 16.49 -8.21 4.97
CA PHE A 155 17.51 -7.76 4.01
C PHE A 155 18.92 -7.69 4.62
N GLU A 156 19.09 -8.09 5.87
CA GLU A 156 20.37 -8.01 6.55
C GLU A 156 21.43 -8.86 5.86
N GLY A 157 22.55 -8.25 5.51
CA GLY A 157 23.66 -8.93 4.85
C GLY A 157 23.55 -9.03 3.31
N ILE A 158 22.55 -8.42 2.68
CA ILE A 158 22.50 -8.31 1.22
C ILE A 158 23.55 -7.29 0.77
N GLU A 159 24.55 -7.79 0.06
CA GLU A 159 25.58 -6.98 -0.58
C GLU A 159 25.16 -6.63 -2.03
N ASN A 160 25.60 -5.47 -2.54
CA ASN A 160 25.35 -5.00 -3.92
C ASN A 160 23.85 -5.09 -4.33
N PRO A 161 22.94 -4.46 -3.60
CA PRO A 161 21.50 -4.61 -3.83
C PRO A 161 21.06 -4.14 -5.24
N ARG A 162 21.84 -3.24 -5.87
CA ARG A 162 21.59 -2.77 -7.23
C ARG A 162 21.64 -3.86 -8.31
N ASP A 163 22.26 -4.98 -8.02
CA ASP A 163 22.38 -6.13 -8.93
C ASP A 163 21.37 -7.23 -8.61
N LYS A 164 20.58 -7.07 -7.54
CA LYS A 164 19.74 -8.12 -7.00
C LYS A 164 18.24 -7.84 -7.14
N VAL A 165 17.50 -8.90 -7.45
CA VAL A 165 16.04 -8.94 -7.37
C VAL A 165 15.65 -9.81 -6.19
N ALA A 166 14.94 -9.22 -5.24
CA ALA A 166 14.42 -9.96 -4.09
C ALA A 166 13.15 -10.73 -4.47
N VAL A 167 13.11 -11.99 -4.10
CA VAL A 167 11.92 -12.83 -4.14
C VAL A 167 11.37 -12.91 -2.73
N VAL A 168 10.14 -12.43 -2.50
CA VAL A 168 9.57 -12.26 -1.17
C VAL A 168 8.16 -12.85 -1.06
N ILE A 169 7.80 -13.28 0.14
CA ILE A 169 6.46 -13.83 0.44
C ILE A 169 5.46 -12.68 0.60
N VAL A 170 4.25 -12.83 0.08
CA VAL A 170 3.13 -11.91 0.36
C VAL A 170 2.66 -12.04 1.81
N ASN A 171 2.06 -10.99 2.36
CA ASN A 171 1.64 -10.89 3.75
C ASN A 171 2.83 -10.68 4.73
N ASP A 172 2.64 -10.95 6.01
CA ASP A 172 3.62 -10.80 7.07
C ASP A 172 3.66 -12.06 7.96
N PRO A 173 4.66 -12.17 8.85
CA PRO A 173 4.84 -13.36 9.69
C PRO A 173 3.68 -13.70 10.62
N GLY A 174 2.75 -12.78 10.85
CA GLY A 174 1.57 -12.99 11.69
C GLY A 174 0.52 -13.90 11.07
N LEU A 175 0.52 -14.07 9.74
CA LEU A 175 -0.50 -14.86 9.05
C LEU A 175 -0.64 -16.27 9.63
N GLY A 176 -1.86 -16.59 10.10
CA GLY A 176 -2.20 -17.86 10.71
C GLY A 176 -1.73 -18.01 12.16
N SER A 177 -1.33 -16.93 12.83
CA SER A 177 -0.92 -16.91 14.23
C SER A 177 -1.98 -16.25 15.12
N ASP A 178 -2.20 -16.82 16.30
CA ASP A 178 -3.04 -16.21 17.35
C ASP A 178 -2.23 -15.21 18.22
N ASN A 179 -0.91 -15.10 18.01
CA ASN A 179 -0.04 -14.19 18.76
C ASN A 179 -0.18 -12.76 18.23
N THR A 180 -0.98 -11.94 18.89
CA THR A 180 -1.18 -10.53 18.52
C THR A 180 -0.01 -9.61 18.86
N ASP A 181 0.96 -10.05 19.65
CA ASP A 181 2.15 -9.27 19.99
C ASP A 181 3.20 -9.30 18.86
N TYR A 182 3.04 -10.20 17.91
CA TYR A 182 3.94 -10.34 16.76
C TYR A 182 3.15 -10.16 15.45
N PHE A 183 3.39 -9.06 14.75
CA PHE A 183 2.69 -8.66 13.52
C PHE A 183 1.15 -8.70 13.63
N ASN A 184 0.62 -8.38 14.82
CA ASN A 184 -0.82 -8.34 15.07
C ASN A 184 -1.57 -9.66 14.77
N GLY A 185 -0.87 -10.81 14.88
CA GLY A 185 -1.44 -12.13 14.61
C GLY A 185 -1.95 -12.27 13.18
N ASP A 186 -3.09 -12.92 12.99
CA ASP A 186 -3.67 -13.18 11.66
C ASP A 186 -4.18 -11.90 10.92
N ILE A 187 -4.13 -10.74 11.58
CA ILE A 187 -4.57 -9.47 10.97
C ILE A 187 -3.38 -8.80 10.28
N MET A 188 -3.39 -8.80 8.94
CA MET A 188 -2.33 -8.20 8.13
C MET A 188 -1.99 -6.77 8.55
N THR A 189 -0.73 -6.53 8.89
CA THR A 189 -0.18 -5.20 9.14
C THR A 189 0.16 -4.47 7.82
N TYR A 190 0.66 -3.22 7.91
CA TYR A 190 1.19 -2.53 6.73
C TYR A 190 2.38 -3.27 6.12
N TYR A 191 3.20 -3.93 6.93
CA TYR A 191 4.32 -4.74 6.46
C TYR A 191 3.90 -5.88 5.53
N GLY A 192 2.70 -6.43 5.71
CA GLY A 192 2.14 -7.49 4.86
C GLY A 192 1.66 -7.00 3.49
N ARG A 193 1.44 -5.69 3.33
CA ARG A 193 0.93 -5.12 2.09
C ARG A 193 1.95 -5.22 0.95
N TRP A 194 1.47 -5.56 -0.23
CA TRP A 194 2.30 -5.64 -1.42
C TRP A 194 3.02 -4.31 -1.76
N MET A 195 2.37 -3.18 -1.51
CA MET A 195 2.98 -1.86 -1.69
C MET A 195 4.22 -1.69 -0.83
N TYR A 196 4.14 -2.10 0.46
CA TYR A 196 5.28 -2.03 1.37
C TYR A 196 6.50 -2.80 0.82
N LYS A 197 6.28 -3.99 0.21
CA LYS A 197 7.39 -4.79 -0.34
C LYS A 197 8.18 -4.03 -1.42
N PHE A 198 7.46 -3.32 -2.29
CA PHE A 198 8.09 -2.52 -3.33
C PHE A 198 8.74 -1.25 -2.77
N GLU A 199 8.12 -0.60 -1.80
CA GLU A 199 8.70 0.55 -1.11
C GLU A 199 9.96 0.15 -0.36
N GLU A 200 9.93 -0.97 0.36
CA GLU A 200 11.09 -1.46 1.11
C GLU A 200 12.21 -1.89 0.16
N GLY A 201 11.90 -2.60 -0.90
CA GLY A 201 12.89 -2.92 -1.94
C GLY A 201 13.59 -1.68 -2.50
N ALA A 202 12.84 -0.60 -2.70
CA ALA A 202 13.40 0.68 -3.13
C ALA A 202 14.29 1.31 -2.03
N ARG A 203 13.85 1.30 -0.77
CA ARG A 203 14.68 1.78 0.38
C ARG A 203 15.99 1.00 0.52
N GLN A 204 15.95 -0.32 0.29
CA GLN A 204 17.13 -1.17 0.28
C GLN A 204 18.01 -1.01 -0.98
N GLY A 205 17.54 -0.26 -1.97
CA GLY A 205 18.26 -0.01 -3.22
C GLY A 205 18.30 -1.20 -4.17
N LEU A 206 17.37 -2.12 -4.10
CA LEU A 206 17.31 -3.32 -4.95
C LEU A 206 17.06 -2.99 -6.42
N LYS A 207 17.53 -3.86 -7.33
CA LYS A 207 17.17 -3.83 -8.74
C LYS A 207 15.68 -4.15 -8.95
N GLY A 208 15.10 -4.99 -8.10
CA GLY A 208 13.69 -5.32 -8.19
C GLY A 208 13.17 -6.15 -7.02
N VAL A 209 11.85 -6.30 -7.01
CA VAL A 209 11.13 -7.16 -6.07
C VAL A 209 10.10 -7.99 -6.84
N LEU A 210 10.13 -9.29 -6.64
CA LEU A 210 9.13 -10.24 -7.11
C LEU A 210 8.42 -10.84 -5.90
N ILE A 211 7.12 -10.56 -5.77
CA ILE A 211 6.30 -11.09 -4.69
C ILE A 211 5.77 -12.45 -5.11
N ILE A 212 5.94 -13.45 -4.28
CA ILE A 212 5.31 -14.77 -4.44
C ILE A 212 3.83 -14.62 -4.14
N HIS A 213 2.98 -14.90 -5.14
CA HIS A 213 1.54 -14.86 -4.96
C HIS A 213 1.02 -16.19 -4.39
N GLU A 214 0.33 -16.09 -3.26
CA GLU A 214 -0.43 -17.18 -2.66
C GLU A 214 -1.80 -16.61 -2.28
N ASP A 215 -2.88 -17.28 -2.69
CA ASP A 215 -4.25 -16.75 -2.60
C ASP A 215 -4.67 -16.39 -1.18
N ARG A 216 -4.36 -17.24 -0.19
CA ARG A 216 -4.67 -16.99 1.22
C ARG A 216 -3.87 -15.78 1.76
N GLY A 217 -2.58 -15.74 1.49
CA GLY A 217 -1.70 -14.68 1.93
C GLY A 217 -2.03 -13.34 1.29
N ALA A 218 -2.36 -13.33 0.00
CA ALA A 218 -2.75 -12.13 -0.72
C ALA A 218 -4.17 -11.66 -0.35
N GLY A 219 -5.08 -12.59 -0.01
CA GLY A 219 -6.50 -12.33 0.22
C GLY A 219 -7.32 -12.18 -1.08
N TYR A 220 -6.73 -12.52 -2.23
CA TYR A 220 -7.37 -12.48 -3.55
C TYR A 220 -6.65 -13.41 -4.54
N PRO A 221 -7.37 -13.88 -5.59
CA PRO A 221 -6.78 -14.77 -6.59
C PRO A 221 -5.85 -14.05 -7.57
N TRP A 222 -5.01 -14.81 -8.28
CA TRP A 222 -4.07 -14.31 -9.30
C TRP A 222 -4.73 -13.40 -10.35
N SER A 223 -5.99 -13.63 -10.68
CA SER A 223 -6.72 -12.81 -11.66
C SER A 223 -6.76 -11.32 -11.29
N VAL A 224 -6.75 -10.99 -10.00
CA VAL A 224 -6.70 -9.59 -9.52
C VAL A 224 -5.32 -8.98 -9.81
N VAL A 225 -4.24 -9.71 -9.54
CA VAL A 225 -2.87 -9.26 -9.85
C VAL A 225 -2.73 -9.03 -11.36
N ARG A 226 -3.18 -10.00 -12.17
CA ARG A 226 -3.15 -9.94 -13.63
C ARG A 226 -3.91 -8.74 -14.18
N ALA A 227 -5.12 -8.49 -13.70
CA ALA A 227 -5.95 -7.38 -14.15
C ALA A 227 -5.34 -6.01 -13.84
N SER A 228 -4.65 -5.90 -12.71
CA SER A 228 -4.04 -4.63 -12.24
C SER A 228 -2.63 -4.37 -12.77
N ALA A 229 -2.00 -5.34 -13.45
CA ALA A 229 -0.59 -5.24 -13.85
C ALA A 229 -0.34 -4.33 -15.07
N GLN A 230 -1.31 -4.27 -15.99
CA GLN A 230 -1.11 -3.62 -17.29
C GLN A 230 -1.13 -2.09 -17.26
N SER A 231 -1.76 -1.50 -16.26
CA SER A 231 -1.87 -0.04 -16.16
C SER A 231 -1.72 0.40 -14.71
N LYS A 232 -0.86 1.36 -14.50
CA LYS A 232 -0.60 1.98 -13.19
C LYS A 232 -0.75 3.49 -13.31
N MET A 233 -1.11 4.11 -12.19
CA MET A 233 -1.13 5.56 -12.04
C MET A 233 -0.25 5.94 -10.86
N TYR A 234 0.57 6.94 -11.05
CA TYR A 234 1.48 7.46 -10.03
C TYR A 234 1.26 8.96 -9.89
N VAL A 235 1.40 9.46 -8.69
CA VAL A 235 1.53 10.91 -8.48
C VAL A 235 2.90 11.31 -9.02
N ASP A 236 2.92 12.29 -9.92
CA ASP A 236 4.14 12.92 -10.37
C ASP A 236 4.66 13.78 -9.21
N SER A 237 5.57 13.22 -8.46
CA SER A 237 6.25 13.94 -7.38
C SER A 237 7.64 14.29 -7.86
N ASP A 238 8.08 15.53 -7.61
CA ASP A 238 9.47 15.99 -7.84
C ASP A 238 10.49 15.27 -6.93
N SER A 239 10.16 14.07 -6.49
CA SER A 239 10.97 13.27 -5.58
C SER A 239 12.08 12.57 -6.34
N ASP A 240 13.33 12.86 -5.98
CA ASP A 240 14.53 12.10 -6.41
C ASP A 240 14.62 10.71 -5.75
N ALA A 241 13.56 10.21 -5.16
CA ALA A 241 13.53 8.93 -4.50
C ALA A 241 13.82 7.80 -5.49
N TYR A 242 14.67 6.86 -5.06
CA TYR A 242 14.94 5.69 -5.86
C TYR A 242 13.71 4.80 -5.99
N HIS A 243 13.44 4.35 -7.20
CA HIS A 243 12.44 3.33 -7.51
C HIS A 243 13.13 2.11 -8.13
N CYS A 244 12.73 0.93 -7.70
CA CYS A 244 13.19 -0.31 -8.34
C CYS A 244 12.80 -0.30 -9.82
N PRO A 245 13.70 -0.68 -10.74
CA PRO A 245 13.36 -0.90 -12.13
C PRO A 245 12.24 -1.93 -12.30
N LEU A 246 12.27 -3.00 -11.50
CA LEU A 246 11.31 -4.10 -11.56
C LEU A 246 10.53 -4.21 -10.25
N ASN A 247 9.22 -4.07 -10.35
CA ASN A 247 8.27 -4.50 -9.33
C ASN A 247 7.32 -5.52 -9.97
N GLY A 248 7.09 -6.65 -9.32
CA GLY A 248 6.26 -7.67 -9.94
C GLY A 248 5.83 -8.77 -8.98
N TRP A 249 5.11 -9.72 -9.56
CA TRP A 249 4.63 -10.91 -8.88
C TRP A 249 4.98 -12.14 -9.70
N ILE A 250 5.23 -13.24 -9.02
CA ILE A 250 5.32 -14.56 -9.64
C ILE A 250 4.30 -15.49 -8.96
N GLN A 251 3.78 -16.44 -9.72
CA GLN A 251 2.88 -17.45 -9.17
C GLN A 251 3.61 -18.37 -8.19
N PHE A 252 2.87 -18.87 -7.19
CA PHE A 252 3.40 -19.77 -6.17
C PHE A 252 4.14 -20.98 -6.75
N ASN A 253 3.59 -21.60 -7.79
CA ASN A 253 4.22 -22.77 -8.42
C ASN A 253 5.56 -22.45 -9.08
N ALA A 254 5.71 -21.24 -9.66
CA ALA A 254 6.96 -20.78 -10.22
C ALA A 254 8.02 -20.57 -9.12
N ALA A 255 7.63 -19.95 -8.02
CA ALA A 255 8.50 -19.78 -6.85
C ALA A 255 8.88 -21.13 -6.22
N LYS A 256 7.92 -22.05 -6.10
CA LYS A 256 8.16 -23.41 -5.59
C LYS A 256 9.19 -24.15 -6.44
N GLN A 257 9.10 -24.07 -7.77
CA GLN A 257 10.07 -24.68 -8.68
C GLN A 257 11.45 -24.02 -8.55
N LEU A 258 11.49 -22.67 -8.54
CA LEU A 258 12.74 -21.90 -8.36
C LEU A 258 13.48 -22.33 -7.08
N LEU A 259 12.78 -22.39 -5.95
CA LEU A 259 13.34 -22.76 -4.67
C LEU A 259 13.77 -24.24 -4.63
N ALA A 260 12.94 -25.16 -5.17
CA ALA A 260 13.27 -26.58 -5.24
C ALA A 260 14.49 -26.87 -6.12
N ASP A 261 14.67 -26.11 -7.20
CA ASP A 261 15.88 -26.24 -8.05
C ASP A 261 17.14 -25.78 -7.34
N ASN A 262 17.00 -24.87 -6.36
CA ASN A 262 18.06 -24.41 -5.48
C ASN A 262 18.24 -25.29 -4.21
N GLY A 263 17.44 -26.38 -4.08
CA GLY A 263 17.54 -27.32 -2.96
C GLY A 263 16.73 -26.96 -1.72
N TYR A 264 15.77 -26.05 -1.85
CA TYR A 264 14.95 -25.58 -0.74
C TYR A 264 13.49 -26.03 -0.90
N ASP A 265 12.84 -26.34 0.22
CA ASP A 265 11.39 -26.54 0.28
C ASP A 265 10.70 -25.22 0.63
N ILE A 266 9.71 -24.82 -0.16
CA ILE A 266 9.04 -23.50 0.01
C ILE A 266 8.26 -23.43 1.33
N ASP A 267 7.59 -24.52 1.74
CA ASP A 267 6.77 -24.52 2.95
C ASP A 267 7.66 -24.41 4.20
N GLN A 268 8.82 -25.07 4.19
CA GLN A 268 9.83 -24.92 5.23
C GLN A 268 10.42 -23.51 5.27
N LEU A 269 10.71 -22.90 4.12
CA LEU A 269 11.21 -21.55 4.04
C LEU A 269 10.19 -20.51 4.53
N ILE A 270 8.92 -20.71 4.25
CA ILE A 270 7.84 -19.85 4.78
C ILE A 270 7.87 -19.87 6.32
N GLU A 271 7.92 -21.07 6.93
CA GLU A 271 7.98 -21.18 8.39
C GLU A 271 9.27 -20.57 8.97
N GLN A 272 10.41 -20.83 8.37
CA GLN A 272 11.69 -20.24 8.80
C GLN A 272 11.69 -18.72 8.70
N SER A 273 11.03 -18.18 7.67
CA SER A 273 10.92 -16.73 7.43
C SER A 273 10.07 -16.00 8.46
N LYS A 274 9.27 -16.70 9.26
CA LYS A 274 8.54 -16.09 10.39
C LYS A 274 9.48 -15.66 11.53
N SER A 275 10.64 -16.31 11.68
CA SER A 275 11.61 -15.94 12.71
C SER A 275 12.18 -14.54 12.47
N PRO A 276 12.37 -13.72 13.53
CA PRO A 276 13.12 -12.47 13.41
C PRO A 276 14.58 -12.69 12.99
N ASP A 277 15.17 -13.85 13.31
CA ASP A 277 16.56 -14.20 12.99
C ASP A 277 16.75 -14.71 11.55
N PHE A 278 15.69 -14.79 10.75
CA PHE A 278 15.79 -15.21 9.35
C PHE A 278 16.80 -14.34 8.58
N LYS A 279 17.61 -14.97 7.74
CA LYS A 279 18.57 -14.28 6.86
C LYS A 279 18.28 -14.58 5.40
N PRO A 280 18.51 -13.62 4.50
CA PRO A 280 18.27 -13.81 3.07
C PRO A 280 19.17 -14.91 2.49
N ILE A 281 18.67 -15.58 1.46
CA ILE A 281 19.31 -16.70 0.80
C ILE A 281 19.58 -16.34 -0.66
N SER A 282 20.85 -16.34 -1.08
CA SER A 282 21.19 -16.17 -2.50
C SER A 282 20.76 -17.41 -3.30
N LEU A 283 20.05 -17.18 -4.39
CA LEU A 283 19.61 -18.21 -5.34
C LEU A 283 20.57 -18.23 -6.53
N LYS A 284 20.80 -19.43 -7.09
CA LYS A 284 21.73 -19.64 -8.21
C LYS A 284 20.99 -19.94 -9.50
#